data_f6ff3dcaf7682088c2f3f6d06be8c2eb
#
_entry.id   f6ff3dcaf7682088c2f3f6d06be8c2eb
#
_cell.length_a   1.000
_cell.length_b   1.000
_cell.length_c   1.000
_cell.angle_alpha   90.00
_cell.angle_beta   90.00
_cell.angle_gamma   90.00
#
_symmetry.space_group_name_H-M   'P 1'
#
loop_
_entity.id
_entity.type
_entity.pdbx_description
1 polymer ?
#
loop_
_entity_poly.entity_id
_entity_poly.type
_entity_poly.pdbx_seq_one_letter_code
_entity_poly.pdbx_strand_id
1 'polypeptide(L)'
;MKLNFTSLEYFRKAAKMEHLTKAAEALHIAQPALSRTIRGLEEELGVTLFEREGRNIHLTKDGHILLKHAENFLQEYDEMQQEFADSKNLQQMTVNLAIHSATKLIPSFLAEFRKDHPEAMLEIINPKMEAAPKHTDLTLYSSIHHVENEHTVTLFRENLVMVLPLSDRHARLPYINLADFADRNYIAPPKGFVLRDILETYCGKAGFSPKIVMESDNPDTIHEFVNAGLGIALVPQMTWYNAYSGLASLPVGDMDCHRYLNLSWKTEGKLSLSAVLLREYIIDHFWEYVREKANSEFPM
;
A
#
# COMPACT_ATOMS: atom_id res chain seq x y z
N MET A 1 -4.78 34.91 28.24
CA MET A 1 -3.69 34.18 27.55
C MET A 1 -4.18 34.04 26.11
N LYS A 2 -3.45 34.55 25.12
CA LYS A 2 -3.91 34.43 23.73
C LYS A 2 -3.81 33.00 23.25
N LEU A 3 -4.81 32.54 22.50
CA LEU A 3 -4.77 31.28 21.79
C LEU A 3 -3.42 31.14 21.07
N ASN A 4 -2.67 30.10 21.40
CA ASN A 4 -1.36 29.85 20.81
C ASN A 4 -1.15 28.35 20.57
N PHE A 5 -0.10 28.03 19.86
CA PHE A 5 0.22 26.68 19.42
C PHE A 5 0.32 25.69 20.59
N THR A 6 1.09 26.06 21.63
CA THR A 6 1.28 25.22 22.81
C THR A 6 -0.03 24.94 23.53
N SER A 7 -0.94 25.92 23.58
CA SER A 7 -2.25 25.72 24.21
C SER A 7 -3.13 24.75 23.41
N LEU A 8 -3.06 24.76 22.09
CA LEU A 8 -3.76 23.79 21.23
C LEU A 8 -3.16 22.38 21.35
N GLU A 9 -1.84 22.24 21.42
CA GLU A 9 -1.18 20.95 21.66
C GLU A 9 -1.59 20.35 23.02
N TYR A 10 -1.58 21.17 24.07
CA TYR A 10 -1.97 20.75 25.40
C TYR A 10 -3.44 20.34 25.44
N PHE A 11 -4.30 21.11 24.80
CA PHE A 11 -5.71 20.76 24.66
C PHE A 11 -5.90 19.45 23.90
N ARG A 12 -5.28 19.28 22.71
CA ARG A 12 -5.34 18.04 21.91
C ARG A 12 -4.90 16.82 22.73
N LYS A 13 -3.82 16.94 23.50
CA LYS A 13 -3.32 15.85 24.34
C LYS A 13 -4.29 15.49 25.45
N ALA A 14 -4.87 16.52 26.12
CA ALA A 14 -5.89 16.33 27.16
C ALA A 14 -7.16 15.67 26.60
N ALA A 15 -7.60 16.09 25.41
CA ALA A 15 -8.75 15.55 24.70
C ALA A 15 -8.58 14.07 24.35
N LYS A 16 -7.41 13.70 23.81
CA LYS A 16 -7.13 12.29 23.42
C LYS A 16 -6.96 11.34 24.61
N MET A 17 -6.57 11.84 25.77
CA MET A 17 -6.34 11.00 26.94
C MET A 17 -7.50 11.00 27.92
N GLU A 18 -8.43 11.95 27.82
CA GLU A 18 -9.58 12.16 28.73
C GLU A 18 -9.21 12.12 30.21
N HIS A 19 -7.94 12.46 30.51
CA HIS A 19 -7.37 12.40 31.86
C HIS A 19 -6.23 13.41 32.03
N LEU A 20 -6.51 14.52 32.72
CA LEU A 20 -5.57 15.66 32.87
C LEU A 20 -4.20 15.26 33.46
N THR A 21 -4.16 14.39 34.48
CA THR A 21 -2.89 13.99 35.09
C THR A 21 -2.02 13.21 34.11
N LYS A 22 -2.58 12.21 33.45
CA LYS A 22 -1.85 11.42 32.44
C LYS A 22 -1.41 12.27 31.25
N ALA A 23 -2.26 13.20 30.82
CA ALA A 23 -1.91 14.12 29.74
C ALA A 23 -0.74 15.05 30.14
N ALA A 24 -0.75 15.56 31.37
CA ALA A 24 0.34 16.39 31.89
C ALA A 24 1.67 15.62 32.01
N GLU A 25 1.61 14.38 32.51
CA GLU A 25 2.78 13.47 32.54
C GLU A 25 3.34 13.24 31.13
N ALA A 26 2.48 12.95 30.17
CA ALA A 26 2.88 12.73 28.76
C ALA A 26 3.40 14.00 28.05
N LEU A 27 3.06 15.17 28.57
CA LEU A 27 3.57 16.48 28.12
C LEU A 27 4.79 16.95 28.93
N HIS A 28 5.23 16.17 29.95
CA HIS A 28 6.31 16.52 30.87
C HIS A 28 6.10 17.87 31.58
N ILE A 29 4.85 18.16 31.97
CA ILE A 29 4.48 19.38 32.71
C ILE A 29 3.70 19.06 33.98
N ALA A 30 3.61 20.04 34.91
CA ALA A 30 2.78 19.89 36.08
C ALA A 30 1.27 19.95 35.71
N GLN A 31 0.45 19.07 36.27
CA GLN A 31 -0.99 19.03 36.03
C GLN A 31 -1.69 20.39 36.28
N PRO A 32 -1.32 21.20 37.33
CA PRO A 32 -1.91 22.53 37.50
C PRO A 32 -1.61 23.49 36.34
N ALA A 33 -0.46 23.35 35.68
CA ALA A 33 -0.12 24.15 34.49
C ALA A 33 -1.03 23.81 33.30
N LEU A 34 -1.20 22.48 33.01
CA LEU A 34 -2.13 22.03 31.99
C LEU A 34 -3.57 22.53 32.28
N SER A 35 -4.04 22.33 33.50
CA SER A 35 -5.41 22.79 33.89
C SER A 35 -5.60 24.29 33.74
N ARG A 36 -4.56 25.10 34.02
CA ARG A 36 -4.60 26.56 33.82
C ARG A 36 -4.65 26.93 32.35
N THR A 37 -3.89 26.21 31.50
CA THR A 37 -3.91 26.42 30.05
C THR A 37 -5.28 26.11 29.45
N ILE A 38 -5.90 24.99 29.85
CA ILE A 38 -7.26 24.64 29.42
C ILE A 38 -8.27 25.71 29.83
N ARG A 39 -8.25 26.13 31.07
CA ARG A 39 -9.14 27.22 31.53
C ARG A 39 -8.95 28.53 30.75
N GLY A 40 -7.68 28.87 30.48
CA GLY A 40 -7.38 30.06 29.67
C GLY A 40 -7.94 30.00 28.26
N LEU A 41 -7.99 28.80 27.66
CA LEU A 41 -8.66 28.58 26.37
C LEU A 41 -10.18 28.71 26.49
N GLU A 42 -10.78 28.13 27.52
CA GLU A 42 -12.23 28.24 27.79
C GLU A 42 -12.66 29.69 28.01
N GLU A 43 -11.89 30.45 28.79
CA GLU A 43 -12.13 31.87 29.06
C GLU A 43 -12.00 32.73 27.78
N GLU A 44 -11.00 32.46 26.95
CA GLU A 44 -10.74 33.19 25.69
C GLU A 44 -11.80 32.92 24.63
N LEU A 45 -12.23 31.66 24.52
CA LEU A 45 -13.25 31.24 23.55
C LEU A 45 -14.70 31.48 24.08
N GLY A 46 -14.86 31.72 25.37
CA GLY A 46 -16.17 31.90 25.99
C GLY A 46 -17.02 30.63 26.05
N VAL A 47 -16.38 29.45 26.01
CA VAL A 47 -17.05 28.15 25.99
C VAL A 47 -16.40 27.18 26.98
N THR A 48 -17.13 26.15 27.40
CA THR A 48 -16.59 25.04 28.18
C THR A 48 -16.16 23.93 27.21
N LEU A 49 -14.89 23.50 27.30
CA LEU A 49 -14.32 22.50 26.41
C LEU A 49 -14.40 21.09 27.00
N PHE A 50 -14.35 20.98 28.32
CA PHE A 50 -14.43 19.72 29.05
C PHE A 50 -15.48 19.74 30.16
N GLU A 51 -16.19 18.65 30.29
CA GLU A 51 -16.99 18.32 31.45
C GLU A 51 -16.31 17.26 32.31
N ARG A 52 -16.58 17.25 33.61
CA ARG A 52 -15.95 16.35 34.58
C ARG A 52 -16.88 15.23 34.97
N GLU A 53 -16.39 14.02 34.87
CA GLU A 53 -17.03 12.82 35.41
C GLU A 53 -16.06 12.14 36.40
N GLY A 54 -16.19 12.43 37.67
CA GLY A 54 -15.29 11.94 38.72
C GLY A 54 -13.85 12.42 38.52
N ARG A 55 -12.93 11.52 38.24
CA ARG A 55 -11.50 11.80 37.94
C ARG A 55 -11.19 12.03 36.47
N ASN A 56 -12.13 11.71 35.60
CA ASN A 56 -11.98 11.85 34.15
C ASN A 56 -12.56 13.18 33.67
N ILE A 57 -12.19 13.52 32.44
CA ILE A 57 -12.74 14.63 31.68
C ILE A 57 -13.23 14.11 30.35
N HIS A 58 -14.35 14.64 29.86
CA HIS A 58 -14.88 14.33 28.54
C HIS A 58 -15.07 15.62 27.76
N LEU A 59 -14.93 15.55 26.44
CA LEU A 59 -15.13 16.70 25.57
C LEU A 59 -16.60 17.08 25.55
N THR A 60 -16.87 18.36 25.69
CA THR A 60 -18.17 18.94 25.36
C THR A 60 -18.35 18.99 23.82
N LYS A 61 -19.56 19.41 23.38
CA LYS A 61 -19.79 19.67 21.94
C LYS A 61 -18.82 20.72 21.40
N ASP A 62 -18.54 21.79 22.17
CA ASP A 62 -17.59 22.83 21.77
C ASP A 62 -16.15 22.34 21.85
N GLY A 63 -15.82 21.41 22.76
CA GLY A 63 -14.57 20.72 22.84
C GLY A 63 -14.30 19.89 21.58
N HIS A 64 -15.29 19.18 21.04
CA HIS A 64 -15.16 18.44 19.77
C HIS A 64 -14.93 19.38 18.58
N ILE A 65 -15.60 20.54 18.55
CA ILE A 65 -15.35 21.54 17.50
C ILE A 65 -13.90 22.02 17.56
N LEU A 66 -13.42 22.40 18.76
CA LEU A 66 -12.05 22.86 18.90
C LEU A 66 -11.04 21.75 18.56
N LEU A 67 -11.30 20.50 18.96
CA LEU A 67 -10.39 19.38 18.66
C LEU A 67 -10.19 19.22 17.16
N LYS A 68 -11.26 19.20 16.37
CA LYS A 68 -11.19 19.14 14.92
C LYS A 68 -10.33 20.25 14.33
N HIS A 69 -10.52 21.47 14.76
CA HIS A 69 -9.74 22.61 14.26
C HIS A 69 -8.28 22.58 14.76
N ALA A 70 -8.05 22.20 16.02
CA ALA A 70 -6.72 22.08 16.60
C ALA A 70 -5.88 21.01 15.87
N GLU A 71 -6.49 19.86 15.53
CA GLU A 71 -5.83 18.81 14.75
C GLU A 71 -5.41 19.32 13.37
N ASN A 72 -6.29 20.01 12.66
CA ASN A 72 -5.99 20.59 11.36
C ASN A 72 -4.86 21.63 11.42
N PHE A 73 -4.91 22.56 12.40
CA PHE A 73 -3.86 23.57 12.57
C PHE A 73 -2.50 22.98 12.93
N LEU A 74 -2.49 21.97 13.80
CA LEU A 74 -1.24 21.31 14.19
C LEU A 74 -0.65 20.49 13.03
N GLN A 75 -1.51 19.86 12.25
CA GLN A 75 -1.09 19.15 11.05
C GLN A 75 -0.49 20.10 10.00
N GLU A 76 -1.15 21.21 9.69
CA GLU A 76 -0.65 22.24 8.75
C GLU A 76 0.71 22.81 9.19
N TYR A 77 0.91 22.98 10.50
CA TYR A 77 2.19 23.41 11.03
C TYR A 77 3.29 22.37 10.86
N ASP A 78 2.98 21.09 11.13
CA ASP A 78 3.93 20.00 10.93
C ASP A 78 4.30 19.87 9.44
N GLU A 79 3.33 20.01 8.53
CA GLU A 79 3.53 20.04 7.09
C GLU A 79 4.42 21.21 6.65
N MET A 80 4.17 22.42 7.18
CA MET A 80 5.01 23.58 6.90
C MET A 80 6.47 23.37 7.38
N GLN A 81 6.64 22.78 8.58
CA GLN A 81 7.99 22.46 9.08
C GLN A 81 8.69 21.44 8.19
N GLN A 82 7.94 20.43 7.71
CA GLN A 82 8.47 19.44 6.78
C GLN A 82 8.84 20.07 5.44
N GLU A 83 8.01 20.96 4.89
CA GLU A 83 8.33 21.70 3.67
C GLU A 83 9.62 22.54 3.80
N PHE A 84 9.85 23.17 4.96
CA PHE A 84 11.10 23.88 5.22
C PHE A 84 12.30 22.94 5.39
N ALA A 85 12.10 21.78 6.03
CA ALA A 85 13.15 20.77 6.14
C ALA A 85 13.52 20.20 4.77
N ASP A 86 12.51 19.88 3.95
CA ASP A 86 12.68 19.40 2.57
C ASP A 86 13.34 20.45 1.67
N SER A 87 12.98 21.72 1.82
CA SER A 87 13.62 22.87 1.14
C SER A 87 15.10 23.04 1.53
N LYS A 88 15.47 22.73 2.76
CA LYS A 88 16.87 22.78 3.21
C LYS A 88 17.67 21.53 2.84
N ASN A 89 17.01 20.39 2.67
CA ASN A 89 17.60 19.09 2.34
C ASN A 89 17.32 18.67 0.89
N LEU A 90 17.42 19.58 -0.07
CA LEU A 90 17.34 19.30 -1.52
C LEU A 90 18.26 18.14 -1.99
N GLN A 91 19.16 17.66 -1.14
CA GLN A 91 20.08 16.57 -1.44
C GLN A 91 19.67 15.18 -0.94
N GLN A 92 18.61 15.05 -0.15
CA GLN A 92 18.14 13.72 0.36
C GLN A 92 16.61 13.66 0.48
N MET A 93 15.94 13.59 -0.66
CA MET A 93 14.49 13.36 -0.67
C MET A 93 14.22 11.85 -0.69
N THR A 94 13.90 11.29 0.46
CA THR A 94 13.53 9.87 0.58
C THR A 94 12.07 9.66 0.18
N VAL A 95 11.82 8.64 -0.63
CA VAL A 95 10.48 8.15 -0.99
C VAL A 95 10.31 6.74 -0.44
N ASN A 96 9.33 6.55 0.41
CA ASN A 96 8.98 5.25 1.00
C ASN A 96 7.97 4.55 0.08
N LEU A 97 8.44 3.56 -0.68
CA LEU A 97 7.65 2.80 -1.65
C LEU A 97 7.38 1.38 -1.15
N ALA A 98 6.12 1.08 -0.85
CA ALA A 98 5.69 -0.29 -0.55
C ALA A 98 5.35 -1.03 -1.86
N ILE A 99 5.92 -2.22 -2.04
CA ILE A 99 5.75 -3.02 -3.25
C ILE A 99 5.11 -4.37 -2.90
N HIS A 100 3.82 -4.52 -3.22
CA HIS A 100 3.08 -5.78 -3.06
C HIS A 100 2.93 -6.54 -4.38
N SER A 101 3.21 -5.90 -5.51
CA SER A 101 3.03 -6.47 -6.85
C SER A 101 4.11 -5.99 -7.81
N ALA A 102 4.31 -6.72 -8.91
CA ALA A 102 5.31 -6.42 -9.96
C ALA A 102 6.77 -6.36 -9.44
N THR A 103 7.08 -7.08 -8.37
CA THR A 103 8.37 -7.06 -7.65
C THR A 103 9.57 -7.34 -8.57
N LYS A 104 9.40 -8.11 -9.65
CA LYS A 104 10.48 -8.39 -10.63
C LYS A 104 10.81 -7.22 -11.56
N LEU A 105 9.82 -6.41 -11.89
CA LEU A 105 9.96 -5.30 -12.84
C LEU A 105 10.41 -3.99 -12.19
N ILE A 106 9.98 -3.76 -10.98
CA ILE A 106 10.20 -2.50 -10.26
C ILE A 106 11.68 -2.13 -10.12
N PRO A 107 12.62 -3.03 -9.79
CA PRO A 107 14.02 -2.64 -9.64
C PRO A 107 14.61 -2.00 -10.91
N SER A 108 14.36 -2.59 -12.07
CA SER A 108 14.84 -2.07 -13.35
C SER A 108 14.12 -0.78 -13.76
N PHE A 109 12.82 -0.68 -13.49
CA PHE A 109 12.04 0.53 -13.73
C PHE A 109 12.52 1.71 -12.87
N LEU A 110 12.75 1.47 -11.59
CA LEU A 110 13.29 2.50 -10.68
C LEU A 110 14.73 2.88 -11.02
N ALA A 111 15.50 1.98 -11.61
CA ALA A 111 16.84 2.32 -12.10
C ALA A 111 16.78 3.31 -13.28
N GLU A 112 15.74 3.24 -14.12
CA GLU A 112 15.52 4.24 -15.18
C GLU A 112 15.08 5.60 -14.60
N PHE A 113 14.13 5.61 -13.69
CA PHE A 113 13.75 6.83 -12.97
C PHE A 113 14.95 7.54 -12.32
N ARG A 114 15.84 6.80 -11.68
CA ARG A 114 17.03 7.35 -11.03
C ARG A 114 18.08 7.95 -11.97
N LYS A 115 18.05 7.67 -13.28
CA LYS A 115 18.93 8.33 -14.24
C LYS A 115 18.58 9.82 -14.38
N ASP A 116 17.27 10.11 -14.34
CA ASP A 116 16.76 11.48 -14.49
C ASP A 116 16.64 12.19 -13.12
N HIS A 117 16.55 11.43 -12.04
CA HIS A 117 16.39 11.91 -10.66
C HIS A 117 17.41 11.25 -9.71
N PRO A 118 18.72 11.51 -9.92
CA PRO A 118 19.79 10.90 -9.11
C PRO A 118 19.75 11.30 -7.63
N GLU A 119 19.15 12.46 -7.31
CA GLU A 119 18.94 12.96 -5.96
C GLU A 119 17.88 12.18 -5.17
N ALA A 120 16.94 11.49 -5.85
CA ALA A 120 15.89 10.75 -5.18
C ALA A 120 16.45 9.53 -4.44
N MET A 121 16.25 9.50 -3.13
CA MET A 121 16.54 8.33 -2.29
C MET A 121 15.26 7.48 -2.17
N LEU A 122 15.34 6.22 -2.63
CA LEU A 122 14.21 5.31 -2.62
C LEU A 122 14.38 4.28 -1.50
N GLU A 123 13.45 4.27 -0.55
CA GLU A 123 13.35 3.25 0.48
C GLU A 123 12.25 2.27 0.13
N ILE A 124 12.66 1.03 -0.20
CA ILE A 124 11.71 -0.01 -0.56
C ILE A 124 11.25 -0.74 0.69
N ILE A 125 9.98 -0.63 0.96
CA ILE A 125 9.33 -1.26 2.10
C ILE A 125 8.80 -2.62 1.67
N ASN A 126 9.23 -3.69 2.37
CA ASN A 126 8.62 -5.00 2.23
C ASN A 126 7.54 -5.16 3.31
N PRO A 127 6.25 -5.12 2.95
CA PRO A 127 5.16 -5.12 3.93
C PRO A 127 5.02 -6.40 4.76
N LYS A 128 5.81 -7.44 4.46
CA LYS A 128 5.80 -8.71 5.19
C LYS A 128 6.68 -8.73 6.44
N MET A 129 7.65 -7.83 6.52
CA MET A 129 8.63 -7.82 7.61
C MET A 129 8.25 -6.90 8.76
N GLU A 130 7.34 -5.95 8.56
CA GLU A 130 6.94 -4.99 9.58
C GLU A 130 5.42 -4.73 9.53
N ALA A 131 4.81 -4.49 10.70
CA ALA A 131 3.51 -3.82 10.76
C ALA A 131 3.60 -2.54 9.91
N ALA A 132 2.68 -2.36 8.95
CA ALA A 132 2.72 -1.31 7.94
C ALA A 132 3.43 -0.05 8.45
N PRO A 133 4.57 0.34 7.86
CA PRO A 133 5.37 1.45 8.39
C PRO A 133 4.49 2.68 8.44
N LYS A 134 4.57 3.44 9.52
CA LYS A 134 3.75 4.64 9.75
C LYS A 134 3.88 5.71 8.66
N HIS A 135 4.80 5.54 7.70
CA HIS A 135 5.17 6.54 6.71
C HIS A 135 5.43 5.94 5.32
N THR A 136 4.43 5.24 4.75
CA THR A 136 4.50 4.86 3.34
C THR A 136 3.98 6.00 2.48
N ASP A 137 4.77 6.46 1.51
CA ASP A 137 4.37 7.53 0.59
C ASP A 137 3.56 6.97 -0.57
N LEU A 138 4.07 5.89 -1.20
CA LEU A 138 3.48 5.24 -2.36
C LEU A 138 3.34 3.73 -2.12
N THR A 139 2.27 3.14 -2.61
CA THR A 139 2.04 1.69 -2.54
C THR A 139 1.63 1.14 -3.89
N LEU A 140 2.39 0.19 -4.41
CA LEU A 140 2.09 -0.56 -5.63
C LEU A 140 1.49 -1.91 -5.25
N TYR A 141 0.24 -2.15 -5.63
CA TYR A 141 -0.50 -3.35 -5.25
C TYR A 141 -1.46 -3.81 -6.35
N SER A 142 -2.00 -5.01 -6.23
CA SER A 142 -3.01 -5.52 -7.15
C SER A 142 -4.38 -5.71 -6.50
N SER A 143 -5.43 -5.73 -7.33
CA SER A 143 -6.81 -5.99 -6.93
C SER A 143 -7.56 -6.77 -8.01
N ILE A 144 -8.70 -7.40 -7.62
CA ILE A 144 -9.62 -8.05 -8.58
C ILE A 144 -10.46 -7.02 -9.32
N HIS A 145 -10.77 -5.91 -8.66
CA HIS A 145 -11.63 -4.86 -9.20
C HIS A 145 -10.81 -3.62 -9.53
N HIS A 146 -11.27 -2.89 -10.54
CA HIS A 146 -10.75 -1.56 -10.84
C HIS A 146 -10.95 -0.64 -9.64
N VAL A 147 -9.91 0.12 -9.30
CA VAL A 147 -9.92 1.07 -8.18
C VAL A 147 -9.47 2.44 -8.69
N GLU A 148 -10.32 3.43 -8.48
CA GLU A 148 -10.01 4.83 -8.81
C GLU A 148 -10.66 5.74 -7.77
N ASN A 149 -9.85 6.56 -7.11
CA ASN A 149 -10.29 7.57 -6.15
C ASN A 149 -9.22 8.66 -6.02
N GLU A 150 -9.42 9.61 -5.11
CA GLU A 150 -8.49 10.74 -4.90
C GLU A 150 -7.04 10.33 -4.56
N HIS A 151 -6.84 9.12 -4.04
CA HIS A 151 -5.53 8.63 -3.57
C HIS A 151 -5.11 7.32 -4.21
N THR A 152 -5.79 6.88 -5.26
CA THR A 152 -5.48 5.62 -5.95
C THR A 152 -5.84 5.71 -7.42
N VAL A 153 -4.95 5.24 -8.26
CA VAL A 153 -5.18 5.06 -9.70
C VAL A 153 -4.90 3.61 -10.10
N THR A 154 -5.74 3.06 -10.96
CA THR A 154 -5.43 1.80 -11.65
C THR A 154 -4.48 2.10 -12.81
N LEU A 155 -3.28 1.52 -12.79
CA LEU A 155 -2.27 1.69 -13.83
C LEU A 155 -2.63 0.91 -15.08
N PHE A 156 -2.99 -0.37 -14.91
CA PHE A 156 -3.44 -1.23 -15.99
C PHE A 156 -4.11 -2.51 -15.49
N ARG A 157 -4.74 -3.20 -16.43
CA ARG A 157 -5.30 -4.54 -16.27
C ARG A 157 -4.40 -5.56 -16.97
N GLU A 158 -4.08 -6.67 -16.31
CA GLU A 158 -3.38 -7.78 -16.92
C GLU A 158 -4.14 -9.11 -16.73
N ASN A 159 -4.01 -10.00 -17.73
CA ASN A 159 -4.59 -11.33 -17.65
C ASN A 159 -3.79 -12.23 -16.72
N LEU A 160 -4.45 -13.25 -16.20
CA LEU A 160 -3.83 -14.36 -15.52
C LEU A 160 -3.74 -15.56 -16.47
N VAL A 161 -2.67 -16.30 -16.37
CA VAL A 161 -2.42 -17.50 -17.17
C VAL A 161 -2.12 -18.69 -16.25
N MET A 162 -2.53 -19.89 -16.70
CA MET A 162 -2.14 -21.11 -16.04
C MET A 162 -0.77 -21.53 -16.52
N VAL A 163 0.16 -21.76 -15.60
CA VAL A 163 1.48 -22.33 -15.92
C VAL A 163 1.59 -23.76 -15.43
N LEU A 164 2.17 -24.60 -16.30
CA LEU A 164 2.34 -26.03 -16.07
C LEU A 164 3.59 -26.55 -16.79
N PRO A 165 4.15 -27.72 -16.41
CA PRO A 165 5.32 -28.28 -17.08
C PRO A 165 5.05 -28.55 -18.56
N LEU A 166 6.06 -28.37 -19.41
CA LEU A 166 5.97 -28.73 -20.85
C LEU A 166 5.62 -30.20 -21.07
N SER A 167 5.92 -31.07 -20.12
CA SER A 167 5.58 -32.50 -20.16
C SER A 167 4.11 -32.79 -19.84
N ASP A 168 3.36 -31.80 -19.38
CA ASP A 168 1.93 -31.97 -19.08
C ASP A 168 1.13 -32.19 -20.36
N ARG A 169 0.17 -33.12 -20.31
CA ARG A 169 -0.69 -33.43 -21.46
C ARG A 169 -1.47 -32.24 -22.03
N HIS A 170 -1.73 -31.23 -21.19
CA HIS A 170 -2.47 -30.02 -21.57
C HIS A 170 -1.54 -28.91 -22.07
N ALA A 171 -0.21 -29.07 -22.02
CA ALA A 171 0.75 -28.01 -22.37
C ALA A 171 0.64 -27.47 -23.80
N ARG A 172 -0.02 -28.21 -24.68
CA ARG A 172 -0.22 -27.84 -26.09
C ARG A 172 -1.60 -27.30 -26.43
N LEU A 173 -2.47 -27.14 -25.43
CA LEU A 173 -3.78 -26.55 -25.65
C LEU A 173 -3.66 -25.06 -25.96
N PRO A 174 -4.55 -24.50 -26.78
CA PRO A 174 -4.57 -23.05 -27.05
C PRO A 174 -5.08 -22.25 -25.84
N TYR A 175 -5.85 -22.86 -24.98
CA TYR A 175 -6.39 -22.31 -23.73
C TYR A 175 -6.85 -23.45 -22.81
N ILE A 176 -7.13 -23.15 -21.57
CA ILE A 176 -7.71 -24.09 -20.60
C ILE A 176 -9.06 -23.58 -20.09
N ASN A 177 -9.92 -24.52 -19.66
CA ASN A 177 -11.05 -24.19 -18.79
C ASN A 177 -10.63 -24.48 -17.34
N LEU A 178 -10.80 -23.51 -16.46
CA LEU A 178 -10.28 -23.61 -15.09
C LEU A 178 -10.91 -24.79 -14.33
N ALA A 179 -12.18 -25.09 -14.59
CA ALA A 179 -12.91 -26.22 -13.98
C ALA A 179 -12.26 -27.58 -14.27
N ASP A 180 -11.61 -27.77 -15.45
CA ASP A 180 -10.95 -29.03 -15.83
C ASP A 180 -9.70 -29.31 -14.97
N PHE A 181 -9.26 -28.34 -14.20
CA PHE A 181 -8.08 -28.42 -13.33
C PHE A 181 -8.42 -28.52 -11.82
N ALA A 182 -9.68 -28.76 -11.47
CA ALA A 182 -10.16 -28.82 -10.09
C ALA A 182 -9.41 -29.84 -9.20
N ASP A 183 -9.04 -31.00 -9.78
CA ASP A 183 -8.36 -32.07 -9.05
C ASP A 183 -6.82 -31.93 -9.03
N ARG A 184 -6.28 -30.84 -9.60
CA ARG A 184 -4.83 -30.64 -9.68
C ARG A 184 -4.26 -30.09 -8.38
N ASN A 185 -3.01 -30.37 -8.16
CA ASN A 185 -2.22 -29.73 -7.11
C ASN A 185 -1.84 -28.31 -7.55
N TYR A 186 -2.10 -27.33 -6.72
CA TYR A 186 -1.76 -25.93 -6.98
C TYR A 186 -0.57 -25.48 -6.13
N ILE A 187 0.24 -24.61 -6.71
CA ILE A 187 1.30 -23.86 -6.06
C ILE A 187 0.85 -22.39 -6.06
N ALA A 188 0.84 -21.75 -4.92
CA ALA A 188 0.29 -20.40 -4.77
C ALA A 188 1.03 -19.59 -3.69
N PRO A 189 0.88 -18.27 -3.66
CA PRO A 189 1.30 -17.49 -2.51
C PRO A 189 0.58 -17.90 -1.22
N PRO A 190 1.18 -17.66 -0.04
CA PRO A 190 0.54 -17.88 1.25
C PRO A 190 -0.75 -17.07 1.41
N LYS A 191 -1.60 -17.48 2.36
CA LYS A 191 -2.79 -16.71 2.73
C LYS A 191 -2.41 -15.29 3.17
N GLY A 192 -3.27 -14.32 2.84
CA GLY A 192 -3.02 -12.89 3.07
C GLY A 192 -2.33 -12.17 1.91
N PHE A 193 -1.96 -12.92 0.87
CA PHE A 193 -1.48 -12.32 -0.38
C PHE A 193 -2.64 -12.15 -1.37
N VAL A 194 -2.74 -10.99 -1.98
CA VAL A 194 -3.82 -10.67 -2.95
C VAL A 194 -3.86 -11.69 -4.10
N LEU A 195 -2.72 -12.16 -4.59
CA LEU A 195 -2.70 -13.15 -5.66
C LEU A 195 -3.27 -14.52 -5.20
N ARG A 196 -3.18 -14.85 -3.90
CA ARG A 196 -3.85 -16.03 -3.34
C ARG A 196 -5.37 -15.84 -3.34
N ASP A 197 -5.86 -14.69 -2.91
CA ASP A 197 -7.29 -14.38 -2.87
C ASP A 197 -7.88 -14.35 -4.29
N ILE A 198 -7.12 -13.86 -5.25
CA ILE A 198 -7.46 -13.87 -6.68
C ILE A 198 -7.62 -15.31 -7.19
N LEU A 199 -6.64 -16.19 -6.94
CA LEU A 199 -6.72 -17.61 -7.31
C LEU A 199 -7.96 -18.27 -6.71
N GLU A 200 -8.17 -18.12 -5.39
CA GLU A 200 -9.33 -18.73 -4.70
C GLU A 200 -10.66 -18.20 -5.25
N THR A 201 -10.71 -16.91 -5.59
CA THR A 201 -11.91 -16.28 -6.18
C THR A 201 -12.24 -16.88 -7.55
N TYR A 202 -11.26 -17.02 -8.43
CA TYR A 202 -11.50 -17.59 -9.78
C TYR A 202 -11.79 -19.08 -9.73
N CYS A 203 -11.10 -19.85 -8.90
CA CYS A 203 -11.43 -21.26 -8.67
C CYS A 203 -12.85 -21.41 -8.09
N GLY A 204 -13.25 -20.56 -7.14
CA GLY A 204 -14.61 -20.52 -6.61
C GLY A 204 -15.67 -20.22 -7.67
N LYS A 205 -15.39 -19.29 -8.59
CA LYS A 205 -16.26 -19.03 -9.76
C LYS A 205 -16.35 -20.24 -10.71
N ALA A 206 -15.28 -21.03 -10.81
CA ALA A 206 -15.24 -22.26 -11.59
C ALA A 206 -15.86 -23.47 -10.84
N GLY A 207 -16.34 -23.28 -9.60
CA GLY A 207 -17.07 -24.27 -8.82
C GLY A 207 -16.22 -25.18 -7.92
N PHE A 208 -14.95 -24.83 -7.65
CA PHE A 208 -14.08 -25.62 -6.80
C PHE A 208 -13.16 -24.77 -5.90
N SER A 209 -12.54 -25.40 -4.92
CA SER A 209 -11.47 -24.81 -4.11
C SER A 209 -10.12 -25.41 -4.52
N PRO A 210 -9.09 -24.60 -4.79
CA PRO A 210 -7.79 -25.12 -5.26
C PRO A 210 -7.11 -25.92 -4.14
N LYS A 211 -6.60 -27.12 -4.49
CA LYS A 211 -5.79 -27.95 -3.59
C LYS A 211 -4.36 -27.41 -3.54
N ILE A 212 -4.08 -26.52 -2.61
CA ILE A 212 -2.74 -25.96 -2.44
C ILE A 212 -1.84 -26.98 -1.74
N VAL A 213 -0.75 -27.36 -2.43
CA VAL A 213 0.23 -28.33 -1.90
C VAL A 213 1.56 -27.68 -1.54
N MET A 214 1.84 -26.51 -2.09
CA MET A 214 3.05 -25.71 -1.79
C MET A 214 2.71 -24.24 -1.80
N GLU A 215 3.37 -23.50 -0.92
CA GLU A 215 3.20 -22.06 -0.81
C GLU A 215 4.56 -21.37 -0.98
N SER A 216 4.61 -20.37 -1.83
CA SER A 216 5.72 -19.44 -1.98
C SER A 216 5.21 -18.10 -2.48
N ASP A 217 5.81 -17.03 -2.02
CA ASP A 217 5.54 -15.67 -2.48
C ASP A 217 6.58 -15.17 -3.49
N ASN A 218 7.59 -16.00 -3.75
CA ASN A 218 8.64 -15.71 -4.71
C ASN A 218 8.30 -16.32 -6.07
N PRO A 219 8.18 -15.52 -7.16
CA PRO A 219 7.87 -15.99 -8.50
C PRO A 219 8.84 -17.06 -9.03
N ASP A 220 10.14 -16.91 -8.75
CA ASP A 220 11.15 -17.87 -9.24
C ASP A 220 11.03 -19.21 -8.51
N THR A 221 10.70 -19.21 -7.21
CA THR A 221 10.45 -20.44 -6.46
C THR A 221 9.19 -21.15 -6.97
N ILE A 222 8.13 -20.40 -7.30
CA ILE A 222 6.90 -20.97 -7.89
C ILE A 222 7.23 -21.60 -9.24
N HIS A 223 8.03 -20.91 -10.09
CA HIS A 223 8.51 -21.45 -11.36
C HIS A 223 9.22 -22.80 -11.18
N GLU A 224 10.19 -22.87 -10.27
CA GLU A 224 10.96 -24.10 -10.04
C GLU A 224 10.08 -25.25 -9.53
N PHE A 225 9.10 -24.97 -8.66
CA PHE A 225 8.16 -26.00 -8.21
C PHE A 225 7.25 -26.50 -9.33
N VAL A 226 6.77 -25.61 -10.22
CA VAL A 226 6.00 -26.02 -11.39
C VAL A 226 6.87 -26.81 -12.35
N ASN A 227 8.10 -26.35 -12.64
CA ASN A 227 9.04 -27.02 -13.51
C ASN A 227 9.39 -28.44 -13.02
N ALA A 228 9.50 -28.61 -11.71
CA ALA A 228 9.71 -29.91 -11.08
C ALA A 228 8.47 -30.83 -11.11
N GLY A 229 7.33 -30.37 -11.64
CA GLY A 229 6.10 -31.15 -11.74
C GLY A 229 5.33 -31.32 -10.43
N LEU A 230 5.62 -30.50 -9.41
CA LEU A 230 4.98 -30.59 -8.08
C LEU A 230 3.55 -30.05 -8.09
N GLY A 231 3.20 -29.23 -9.08
CA GLY A 231 1.88 -28.65 -9.23
C GLY A 231 1.80 -27.70 -10.41
N ILE A 232 0.71 -26.94 -10.46
CA ILE A 232 0.44 -25.88 -11.45
C ILE A 232 0.21 -24.56 -10.71
N ALA A 233 0.30 -23.43 -11.42
CA ALA A 233 0.04 -22.12 -10.81
C ALA A 233 -0.74 -21.19 -11.76
N LEU A 234 -1.65 -20.39 -11.20
CA LEU A 234 -2.31 -19.29 -11.89
C LEU A 234 -1.55 -18.01 -11.57
N VAL A 235 -0.97 -17.37 -12.58
CA VAL A 235 0.01 -16.29 -12.40
C VAL A 235 -0.24 -15.13 -13.36
N PRO A 236 0.25 -13.92 -13.05
CA PRO A 236 0.11 -12.76 -13.92
C PRO A 236 0.90 -12.91 -15.21
N GLN A 237 0.29 -12.61 -16.34
CA GLN A 237 0.87 -12.83 -17.67
C GLN A 237 2.06 -11.91 -17.96
N MET A 238 1.99 -10.63 -17.58
CA MET A 238 2.97 -9.61 -17.99
C MET A 238 4.00 -9.31 -16.90
N THR A 239 3.55 -9.11 -15.68
CA THR A 239 4.45 -8.69 -14.59
C THR A 239 5.35 -9.83 -14.06
N TRP A 240 5.06 -11.07 -14.47
CA TRP A 240 5.88 -12.26 -14.19
C TRP A 240 6.49 -12.85 -15.47
N TYR A 241 6.69 -12.06 -16.52
CA TYR A 241 7.04 -12.50 -17.87
C TYR A 241 8.20 -13.49 -17.94
N ASN A 242 9.25 -13.35 -17.12
CA ASN A 242 10.40 -14.28 -17.08
C ASN A 242 10.14 -15.55 -16.25
N ALA A 243 9.02 -15.60 -15.51
CA ALA A 243 8.73 -16.76 -14.66
C ALA A 243 8.11 -17.94 -15.42
N TYR A 244 8.13 -17.93 -16.77
CA TYR A 244 7.54 -19.02 -17.57
C TYR A 244 8.51 -19.69 -18.51
N SER A 245 9.77 -19.27 -18.55
CA SER A 245 10.78 -19.89 -19.40
C SER A 245 10.86 -21.39 -19.12
N GLY A 246 10.65 -22.22 -20.17
CA GLY A 246 10.61 -23.68 -20.01
C GLY A 246 9.29 -24.26 -19.49
N LEU A 247 8.25 -23.44 -19.30
CA LEU A 247 6.90 -23.87 -18.91
C LEU A 247 5.89 -23.59 -20.04
N ALA A 248 4.78 -24.31 -20.04
CA ALA A 248 3.62 -23.94 -20.83
C ALA A 248 2.81 -22.87 -20.07
N SER A 249 2.48 -21.79 -20.77
CA SER A 249 1.67 -20.69 -20.28
C SER A 249 0.39 -20.62 -21.08
N LEU A 250 -0.75 -20.92 -20.48
CA LEU A 250 -2.02 -21.07 -21.17
C LEU A 250 -3.05 -20.07 -20.65
N PRO A 251 -3.72 -19.32 -21.55
CA PRO A 251 -4.82 -18.45 -21.15
C PRO A 251 -5.99 -19.29 -20.62
N VAL A 252 -6.78 -18.70 -19.72
CA VAL A 252 -8.05 -19.25 -19.23
C VAL A 252 -9.15 -18.82 -20.20
N GLY A 253 -9.84 -19.77 -20.83
CA GLY A 253 -10.78 -19.52 -21.93
C GLY A 253 -12.25 -19.47 -21.51
N ASP A 254 -12.61 -20.07 -20.38
CA ASP A 254 -13.99 -20.14 -19.88
C ASP A 254 -14.43 -18.96 -19.03
N MET A 255 -13.49 -18.10 -18.64
CA MET A 255 -13.78 -16.89 -17.87
C MET A 255 -12.71 -15.82 -18.05
N ASP A 256 -13.08 -14.58 -17.78
CA ASP A 256 -12.17 -13.43 -17.85
C ASP A 256 -11.29 -13.34 -16.57
N CYS A 257 -10.25 -14.16 -16.51
CA CYS A 257 -9.29 -14.18 -15.41
C CYS A 257 -8.28 -13.04 -15.55
N HIS A 258 -8.38 -12.04 -14.68
CA HIS A 258 -7.49 -10.89 -14.69
C HIS A 258 -7.28 -10.32 -13.28
N ARG A 259 -6.35 -9.39 -13.20
CA ARG A 259 -6.18 -8.48 -12.07
C ARG A 259 -5.93 -7.06 -12.55
N TYR A 260 -6.07 -6.12 -11.65
CA TYR A 260 -5.64 -4.74 -11.84
C TYR A 260 -4.40 -4.46 -11.03
N LEU A 261 -3.48 -3.70 -11.59
CA LEU A 261 -2.34 -3.14 -10.87
C LEU A 261 -2.64 -1.69 -10.55
N ASN A 262 -2.47 -1.32 -9.29
CA ASN A 262 -2.84 -0.01 -8.77
C ASN A 262 -1.64 0.66 -8.10
N LEU A 263 -1.61 1.97 -8.18
CA LEU A 263 -0.75 2.83 -7.39
C LEU A 263 -1.63 3.65 -6.43
N SER A 264 -1.35 3.57 -5.14
CA SER A 264 -1.95 4.46 -4.15
C SER A 264 -0.89 5.29 -3.45
N TRP A 265 -1.33 6.41 -2.87
CA TRP A 265 -0.47 7.30 -2.10
C TRP A 265 -1.13 7.70 -0.79
N LYS A 266 -0.32 8.16 0.16
CA LYS A 266 -0.79 8.49 1.51
C LYS A 266 -1.93 9.51 1.47
N THR A 267 -2.89 9.33 2.38
CA THR A 267 -4.07 10.18 2.54
C THR A 267 -3.86 11.31 3.55
N GLU A 268 -2.86 11.18 4.42
CA GLU A 268 -2.52 12.16 5.43
C GLU A 268 -1.20 12.87 5.07
N GLY A 269 -1.19 14.20 5.19
CA GLY A 269 -0.05 15.04 4.86
C GLY A 269 0.22 15.17 3.35
N LYS A 270 1.24 15.94 3.00
CA LYS A 270 1.67 16.13 1.60
C LYS A 270 2.73 15.11 1.21
N LEU A 271 2.75 14.72 -0.05
CA LEU A 271 3.86 13.96 -0.62
C LEU A 271 5.09 14.87 -0.73
N SER A 272 6.29 14.33 -0.50
CA SER A 272 7.54 15.01 -0.84
C SER A 272 7.63 15.25 -2.36
N LEU A 273 8.46 16.19 -2.80
CA LEU A 273 8.63 16.44 -4.23
C LEU A 273 9.09 15.17 -4.97
N SER A 274 10.04 14.42 -4.43
CA SER A 274 10.48 13.16 -5.02
C SER A 274 9.38 12.10 -5.08
N ALA A 275 8.48 12.06 -4.08
CA ALA A 275 7.34 11.14 -4.10
C ALA A 275 6.30 11.54 -5.16
N VAL A 276 6.08 12.84 -5.37
CA VAL A 276 5.24 13.34 -6.48
C VAL A 276 5.87 12.98 -7.83
N LEU A 277 7.16 13.26 -8.02
CA LEU A 277 7.86 12.93 -9.27
C LEU A 277 7.83 11.43 -9.57
N LEU A 278 8.08 10.59 -8.57
CA LEU A 278 8.01 9.14 -8.76
C LEU A 278 6.57 8.67 -9.05
N ARG A 279 5.57 9.24 -8.39
CA ARG A 279 4.15 8.94 -8.66
C ARG A 279 3.80 9.22 -10.11
N GLU A 280 4.09 10.43 -10.60
CA GLU A 280 3.82 10.84 -11.98
C GLU A 280 4.61 9.95 -12.96
N TYR A 281 5.88 9.69 -12.68
CA TYR A 281 6.70 8.81 -13.52
C TYR A 281 6.11 7.39 -13.62
N ILE A 282 5.62 6.82 -12.51
CA ILE A 282 4.94 5.51 -12.53
C ILE A 282 3.66 5.58 -13.35
N ILE A 283 2.83 6.60 -13.17
CA ILE A 283 1.55 6.76 -13.89
C ILE A 283 1.81 6.86 -15.40
N ASP A 284 2.80 7.64 -15.81
CA ASP A 284 3.04 7.95 -17.21
C ASP A 284 3.78 6.84 -17.96
N HIS A 285 4.68 6.10 -17.29
CA HIS A 285 5.63 5.22 -17.98
C HIS A 285 5.51 3.74 -17.63
N PHE A 286 4.92 3.37 -16.48
CA PHE A 286 5.03 1.98 -16.01
C PHE A 286 4.28 0.99 -16.89
N TRP A 287 3.11 1.36 -17.43
CA TRP A 287 2.39 0.48 -18.37
C TRP A 287 3.20 0.18 -19.63
N GLU A 288 3.77 1.21 -20.25
CA GLU A 288 4.56 1.06 -21.46
C GLU A 288 5.81 0.22 -21.22
N TYR A 289 6.49 0.47 -20.11
CA TYR A 289 7.65 -0.32 -19.67
C TYR A 289 7.29 -1.81 -19.51
N VAL A 290 6.19 -2.14 -18.84
CA VAL A 290 5.73 -3.53 -18.65
C VAL A 290 5.44 -4.18 -20.00
N ARG A 291 4.77 -3.47 -20.91
CA ARG A 291 4.42 -3.93 -22.25
C ARG A 291 5.67 -4.21 -23.09
N GLU A 292 6.65 -3.34 -23.07
CA GLU A 292 7.91 -3.53 -23.81
C GLU A 292 8.70 -4.74 -23.30
N LYS A 293 8.80 -4.91 -21.99
CA LYS A 293 9.46 -6.06 -21.38
C LYS A 293 8.76 -7.37 -21.72
N ALA A 294 7.44 -7.40 -21.64
CA ALA A 294 6.65 -8.59 -22.00
C ALA A 294 6.79 -8.95 -23.50
N ASN A 295 6.80 -7.95 -24.38
CA ASN A 295 6.91 -8.16 -25.84
C ASN A 295 8.33 -8.54 -26.29
N SER A 296 9.37 -8.12 -25.58
CA SER A 296 10.76 -8.43 -25.94
C SER A 296 11.08 -9.93 -25.88
N GLU A 297 10.29 -10.71 -25.13
CA GLU A 297 10.50 -12.16 -24.95
C GLU A 297 9.43 -13.03 -25.63
N PHE A 298 8.30 -12.45 -26.01
CA PHE A 298 7.26 -13.09 -26.80
C PHE A 298 6.96 -12.22 -28.04
N PRO A 299 7.86 -12.24 -29.08
CA PRO A 299 7.50 -11.64 -30.36
C PRO A 299 6.28 -12.37 -30.89
N MET A 300 5.15 -11.65 -31.05
CA MET A 300 3.90 -12.14 -31.63
C MET A 300 4.12 -12.66 -33.06
#